data_7d6ea43d50de7272395b1779c457d535
#
_entry.id   7d6ea43d50de7272395b1779c457d535
#
_cell.length_a   1.000
_cell.length_b   1.000
_cell.length_c   1.000
_cell.angle_alpha   90.00
_cell.angle_beta   90.00
_cell.angle_gamma   90.00
#
_symmetry.space_group_name_H-M   'P 1'
#
loop_
_entity.id
_entity.type
_entity.pdbx_description
1 polymer ?
#
loop_
_entity_poly.entity_id
_entity_poly.type
_entity_poly.pdbx_seq_one_letter_code
_entity_poly.pdbx_strand_id
1 'polypeptide(L)'
;MKTKLPDSVFTTQRLEAFSDGVIAIIITLMILEVKPPVYLEDRIQNIDVFVHRLIAYAMSFLMLGIYWVNHHNFFHKLKHGDRQILWLNLNLLFWLSLVPIPTAFLGAHHEKPIASVFYSVVLFMCSISFTWMGSYARKKGFFTELIPAEVHARNKRRNRLGLALYIIAIGLSFIHVYLAFAIFVFVAAMYFMPKLGLQHKKDEELSISEIIAEDLYKMETEIEDRIHDTLHPNEGKTKTD
;
A
#
# COMPACT_ATOMS: atom_id res chain seq x y z
N MET A 1 23.39 19.81 15.66
CA MET A 1 23.71 20.45 14.37
C MET A 1 22.79 19.85 13.30
N LYS A 2 21.72 20.55 12.88
CA LYS A 2 20.81 20.07 11.81
C LYS A 2 21.56 20.20 10.50
N THR A 3 22.07 19.12 9.95
CA THR A 3 22.61 19.09 8.57
C THR A 3 21.50 19.48 7.62
N LYS A 4 21.60 20.66 7.02
CA LYS A 4 20.72 21.12 5.96
C LYS A 4 20.84 20.13 4.80
N LEU A 5 19.75 19.42 4.49
CA LEU A 5 19.70 18.55 3.30
C LEU A 5 19.96 19.42 2.05
N PRO A 6 20.63 18.90 1.01
CA PRO A 6 20.77 19.60 -0.26
C PRO A 6 19.41 20.04 -0.80
N ASP A 7 19.32 21.19 -1.48
CA ASP A 7 18.06 21.78 -2.01
C ASP A 7 17.27 20.86 -2.95
N SER A 8 17.86 19.76 -3.40
CA SER A 8 17.25 18.71 -4.22
C SER A 8 16.52 17.61 -3.40
N VAL A 9 16.65 17.62 -2.07
CA VAL A 9 16.12 16.60 -1.16
C VAL A 9 15.03 17.21 -0.29
N PHE A 10 13.84 16.59 -0.26
CA PHE A 10 12.68 17.08 0.49
C PHE A 10 12.08 16.00 1.40
N THR A 11 11.27 16.43 2.37
CA THR A 11 10.50 15.53 3.22
C THR A 11 9.34 14.92 2.43
N THR A 12 9.11 13.62 2.60
CA THR A 12 8.10 12.87 1.82
C THR A 12 6.66 13.16 2.24
N GLN A 13 6.43 13.75 3.42
CA GLN A 13 5.09 14.00 3.99
C GLN A 13 4.13 14.75 3.07
N ARG A 14 4.59 15.84 2.42
CA ARG A 14 3.72 16.61 1.51
C ARG A 14 3.34 15.82 0.26
N LEU A 15 4.26 14.98 -0.23
CA LEU A 15 4.02 14.14 -1.39
C LEU A 15 3.07 13.00 -1.05
N GLU A 16 3.21 12.40 0.13
CA GLU A 16 2.30 11.40 0.66
C GLU A 16 0.89 11.97 0.82
N ALA A 17 0.74 13.11 1.51
CA ALA A 17 -0.56 13.77 1.69
C ALA A 17 -1.25 14.13 0.37
N PHE A 18 -0.50 14.63 -0.63
CA PHE A 18 -1.02 14.89 -1.96
C PHE A 18 -1.51 13.60 -2.64
N SER A 19 -0.73 12.53 -2.57
CA SER A 19 -1.07 11.25 -3.18
C SER A 19 -2.30 10.61 -2.52
N ASP A 20 -2.41 10.69 -1.19
CA ASP A 20 -3.56 10.21 -0.44
C ASP A 20 -4.84 10.93 -0.86
N GLY A 21 -4.78 12.26 -1.03
CA GLY A 21 -5.89 13.06 -1.55
C GLY A 21 -6.29 12.62 -2.96
N VAL A 22 -5.34 12.44 -3.86
CA VAL A 22 -5.61 12.00 -5.25
C VAL A 22 -6.24 10.61 -5.27
N ILE A 23 -5.66 9.64 -4.54
CA ILE A 23 -6.18 8.25 -4.51
C ILE A 23 -7.58 8.21 -3.89
N ALA A 24 -7.84 8.98 -2.82
CA ALA A 24 -9.17 9.06 -2.21
C ALA A 24 -10.22 9.60 -3.20
N ILE A 25 -9.89 10.63 -3.98
CA ILE A 25 -10.75 11.18 -5.02
C ILE A 25 -11.03 10.13 -6.10
N ILE A 26 -10.01 9.42 -6.58
CA ILE A 26 -10.17 8.38 -7.59
C ILE A 26 -11.13 7.29 -7.10
N ILE A 27 -10.97 6.82 -5.87
CA ILE A 27 -11.83 5.80 -5.25
C ILE A 27 -13.28 6.29 -5.18
N THR A 28 -13.49 7.52 -4.75
CA THR A 28 -14.86 8.07 -4.57
C THR A 28 -15.54 8.41 -5.89
N LEU A 29 -14.80 8.84 -6.91
CA LEU A 29 -15.36 9.12 -8.23
C LEU A 29 -15.83 7.85 -8.96
N MET A 30 -15.22 6.70 -8.69
CA MET A 30 -15.62 5.45 -9.36
C MET A 30 -17.06 5.04 -9.10
N ILE A 31 -17.66 5.39 -7.94
CA ILE A 31 -19.05 5.04 -7.64
C ILE A 31 -20.03 5.74 -8.61
N LEU A 32 -19.66 6.89 -9.16
CA LEU A 32 -20.50 7.64 -10.10
C LEU A 32 -20.72 6.89 -11.42
N GLU A 33 -19.83 5.95 -11.74
CA GLU A 33 -19.97 5.08 -12.93
C GLU A 33 -20.96 3.92 -12.71
N VAL A 34 -21.36 3.64 -11.47
CA VAL A 34 -22.35 2.63 -11.12
C VAL A 34 -23.74 3.22 -11.27
N LYS A 35 -24.25 3.21 -12.52
CA LYS A 35 -25.61 3.73 -12.83
C LYS A 35 -26.67 2.75 -12.32
N PRO A 36 -27.67 3.21 -11.55
CA PRO A 36 -28.75 2.35 -11.08
C PRO A 36 -29.58 1.79 -12.24
N PRO A 37 -30.27 0.64 -12.05
CA PRO A 37 -31.19 0.11 -13.06
C PRO A 37 -32.35 1.07 -13.26
N VAL A 38 -32.93 1.05 -14.49
CA VAL A 38 -34.03 1.92 -14.86
C VAL A 38 -35.35 1.15 -14.73
N TYR A 39 -36.36 1.79 -14.15
CA TYR A 39 -37.72 1.30 -14.06
C TYR A 39 -38.49 1.81 -15.29
N LEU A 40 -38.95 0.89 -16.17
CA LEU A 40 -39.78 1.21 -17.30
C LEU A 40 -40.89 0.16 -17.38
N GLU A 41 -42.14 0.60 -17.54
CA GLU A 41 -43.31 -0.27 -17.73
C GLU A 41 -43.43 -1.41 -16.69
N ASP A 42 -43.26 -1.08 -15.39
CA ASP A 42 -43.27 -2.02 -14.25
C ASP A 42 -42.22 -3.14 -14.33
N ARG A 43 -41.17 -2.98 -15.13
CA ARG A 43 -40.03 -3.91 -15.19
C ARG A 43 -38.71 -3.21 -14.92
N ILE A 44 -37.85 -3.90 -14.15
CA ILE A 44 -36.48 -3.48 -13.96
C ILE A 44 -35.68 -3.87 -15.19
N GLN A 45 -35.13 -2.86 -15.89
CA GLN A 45 -34.28 -3.08 -17.05
C GLN A 45 -32.81 -2.96 -16.68
N ASN A 46 -31.95 -3.70 -17.38
CA ASN A 46 -30.51 -3.66 -17.25
C ASN A 46 -29.97 -4.04 -15.84
N ILE A 47 -30.69 -4.91 -15.12
CA ILE A 47 -30.27 -5.38 -13.80
C ILE A 47 -28.93 -6.15 -13.87
N ASP A 48 -28.74 -6.94 -14.91
CA ASP A 48 -27.50 -7.67 -15.18
C ASP A 48 -26.30 -6.73 -15.37
N VAL A 49 -26.44 -5.69 -16.16
CA VAL A 49 -25.40 -4.65 -16.36
C VAL A 49 -25.12 -3.91 -15.06
N PHE A 50 -26.16 -3.60 -14.28
CA PHE A 50 -25.98 -2.95 -12.98
C PHE A 50 -25.17 -3.83 -12.03
N VAL A 51 -25.48 -5.12 -11.94
CA VAL A 51 -24.75 -6.07 -11.08
C VAL A 51 -23.29 -6.17 -11.51
N HIS A 52 -23.01 -6.27 -12.83
CA HIS A 52 -21.63 -6.34 -13.32
C HIS A 52 -20.86 -5.03 -13.10
N ARG A 53 -21.50 -3.86 -13.20
CA ARG A 53 -20.89 -2.57 -12.82
C ARG A 53 -20.54 -2.53 -11.35
N LEU A 54 -21.43 -3.02 -10.48
CA LEU A 54 -21.17 -3.07 -9.04
C LEU A 54 -20.02 -4.02 -8.70
N ILE A 55 -19.93 -5.18 -9.35
CA ILE A 55 -18.82 -6.13 -9.19
C ILE A 55 -17.50 -5.50 -9.67
N ALA A 56 -17.48 -4.88 -10.86
CA ALA A 56 -16.30 -4.22 -11.40
C ALA A 56 -15.82 -3.07 -10.48
N TYR A 57 -16.79 -2.28 -9.96
CA TYR A 57 -16.52 -1.24 -8.97
C TYR A 57 -15.90 -1.81 -7.69
N ALA A 58 -16.53 -2.82 -7.09
CA ALA A 58 -16.03 -3.41 -5.83
C ALA A 58 -14.63 -3.99 -5.98
N MET A 59 -14.34 -4.65 -7.10
CA MET A 59 -13.02 -5.17 -7.41
C MET A 59 -11.99 -4.05 -7.60
N SER A 60 -12.34 -2.99 -8.32
CA SER A 60 -11.44 -1.85 -8.53
C SER A 60 -11.22 -1.03 -7.26
N PHE A 61 -12.26 -0.89 -6.41
CA PHE A 61 -12.13 -0.30 -5.08
C PHE A 61 -11.09 -1.07 -4.24
N LEU A 62 -11.19 -2.40 -4.21
CA LEU A 62 -10.24 -3.25 -3.49
C LEU A 62 -8.82 -3.10 -4.05
N MET A 63 -8.67 -3.08 -5.38
CA MET A 63 -7.36 -2.88 -6.04
C MET A 63 -6.74 -1.54 -5.68
N LEU A 64 -7.50 -0.44 -5.78
CA LEU A 64 -7.03 0.89 -5.41
C LEU A 64 -6.70 0.99 -3.92
N GLY A 65 -7.50 0.36 -3.05
CA GLY A 65 -7.21 0.25 -1.63
C GLY A 65 -5.88 -0.47 -1.36
N ILE A 66 -5.59 -1.55 -2.11
CA ILE A 66 -4.30 -2.24 -2.04
C ILE A 66 -3.15 -1.33 -2.50
N TYR A 67 -3.32 -0.57 -3.59
CA TYR A 67 -2.34 0.41 -4.04
C TYR A 67 -2.11 1.48 -2.98
N TRP A 68 -3.18 2.04 -2.40
CA TRP A 68 -3.10 3.04 -1.34
C TRP A 68 -2.32 2.52 -0.12
N VAL A 69 -2.67 1.35 0.41
CA VAL A 69 -1.96 0.75 1.57
C VAL A 69 -0.49 0.49 1.25
N ASN A 70 -0.17 0.02 0.02
CA ASN A 70 1.22 -0.19 -0.38
C ASN A 70 1.98 1.13 -0.56
N HIS A 71 1.33 2.16 -1.09
CA HIS A 71 1.86 3.51 -1.28
C HIS A 71 2.17 4.17 0.06
N HIS A 72 1.21 4.19 0.98
CA HIS A 72 1.37 4.69 2.34
C HIS A 72 2.57 4.00 3.04
N ASN A 73 2.60 2.67 3.07
CA ASN A 73 3.71 1.91 3.65
C ASN A 73 5.07 2.15 2.96
N PHE A 74 5.06 2.49 1.68
CA PHE A 74 6.27 2.83 0.94
C PHE A 74 6.82 4.19 1.38
N PHE A 75 5.98 5.24 1.40
CA PHE A 75 6.39 6.59 1.77
C PHE A 75 6.76 6.71 3.25
N HIS A 76 6.05 6.01 4.13
CA HIS A 76 6.37 5.97 5.56
C HIS A 76 7.78 5.43 5.86
N LYS A 77 8.32 4.57 4.99
CA LYS A 77 9.67 4.01 5.11
C LYS A 77 10.76 4.86 4.47
N LEU A 78 10.42 5.93 3.76
CA LEU A 78 11.41 6.80 3.12
C LEU A 78 11.87 7.89 4.08
N LYS A 79 13.20 8.03 4.24
CA LYS A 79 13.81 9.15 4.99
C LYS A 79 13.60 10.48 4.29
N HIS A 80 13.74 10.47 2.98
CA HIS A 80 13.68 11.63 2.09
C HIS A 80 13.41 11.18 0.65
N GLY A 81 13.07 12.13 -0.19
CA GLY A 81 12.93 11.92 -1.62
C GLY A 81 13.67 12.99 -2.41
N ASP A 82 13.90 12.70 -3.68
CA ASP A 82 14.44 13.64 -4.65
C ASP A 82 13.42 13.97 -5.76
N ARG A 83 13.79 14.88 -6.65
CA ARG A 83 12.95 15.29 -7.78
C ARG A 83 12.48 14.10 -8.65
N GLN A 84 13.29 13.05 -8.75
CA GLN A 84 12.92 11.87 -9.55
C GLN A 84 11.81 11.05 -8.89
N ILE A 85 11.81 10.94 -7.56
CA ILE A 85 10.70 10.30 -6.81
C ILE A 85 9.39 11.05 -7.04
N LEU A 86 9.40 12.40 -7.12
CA LEU A 86 8.21 13.19 -7.48
C LEU A 86 7.63 12.77 -8.83
N TRP A 87 8.47 12.71 -9.86
CA TRP A 87 8.02 12.34 -11.20
C TRP A 87 7.55 10.89 -11.30
N LEU A 88 8.22 9.97 -10.62
CA LEU A 88 7.80 8.56 -10.56
C LEU A 88 6.47 8.40 -9.82
N ASN A 89 6.25 9.18 -8.77
CA ASN A 89 4.98 9.21 -8.07
C ASN A 89 3.86 9.79 -8.93
N LEU A 90 4.10 10.92 -9.61
CA LEU A 90 3.13 11.49 -10.56
C LEU A 90 2.79 10.53 -11.69
N ASN A 91 3.77 9.79 -12.22
CA ASN A 91 3.52 8.74 -13.22
C ASN A 91 2.62 7.61 -12.66
N LEU A 92 2.84 7.20 -11.41
CA LEU A 92 1.95 6.23 -10.75
C LEU A 92 0.53 6.79 -10.60
N LEU A 93 0.39 8.00 -10.07
CA LEU A 93 -0.90 8.66 -9.87
C LEU A 93 -1.66 8.87 -11.19
N PHE A 94 -0.95 9.17 -12.28
CA PHE A 94 -1.53 9.24 -13.62
C PHE A 94 -2.19 7.91 -14.02
N TRP A 95 -1.49 6.78 -13.87
CA TRP A 95 -2.07 5.48 -14.21
C TRP A 95 -3.20 5.07 -13.26
N LEU A 96 -3.11 5.39 -11.97
CA LEU A 96 -4.19 5.16 -11.00
C LEU A 96 -5.44 5.99 -11.35
N SER A 97 -5.26 7.24 -11.80
CA SER A 97 -6.39 8.12 -12.18
C SER A 97 -7.15 7.65 -13.42
N LEU A 98 -6.54 6.79 -14.23
CA LEU A 98 -7.20 6.16 -15.37
C LEU A 98 -8.07 4.95 -14.99
N VAL A 99 -7.89 4.34 -13.81
CA VAL A 99 -8.61 3.11 -13.40
C VAL A 99 -10.13 3.22 -13.49
N PRO A 100 -10.80 4.35 -13.15
CA PRO A 100 -12.24 4.48 -13.30
C PRO A 100 -12.75 4.19 -14.71
N ILE A 101 -12.03 4.60 -15.75
CA ILE A 101 -12.42 4.46 -17.15
C ILE A 101 -12.58 2.97 -17.56
N PRO A 102 -11.53 2.12 -17.45
CA PRO A 102 -11.67 0.70 -17.77
C PRO A 102 -12.60 -0.02 -16.79
N THR A 103 -12.77 0.45 -15.54
CA THR A 103 -13.75 -0.11 -14.60
C THR A 103 -15.17 0.06 -15.13
N ALA A 104 -15.55 1.28 -15.52
CA ALA A 104 -16.85 1.57 -16.11
C ALA A 104 -17.07 0.76 -17.40
N PHE A 105 -16.04 0.69 -18.25
CA PHE A 105 -16.11 -0.05 -19.52
C PHE A 105 -16.25 -1.56 -19.29
N LEU A 106 -15.53 -2.13 -18.32
CA LEU A 106 -15.60 -3.53 -17.94
C LEU A 106 -17.00 -3.89 -17.37
N GLY A 107 -17.56 -3.05 -16.51
CA GLY A 107 -18.89 -3.25 -15.96
C GLY A 107 -20.01 -3.16 -17.00
N ALA A 108 -19.84 -2.30 -18.01
CA ALA A 108 -20.84 -2.14 -19.09
C ALA A 108 -20.73 -3.21 -20.19
N HIS A 109 -19.53 -3.76 -20.41
CA HIS A 109 -19.23 -4.67 -21.52
C HIS A 109 -18.48 -5.91 -21.03
N HIS A 110 -18.95 -6.49 -19.92
CA HIS A 110 -18.29 -7.58 -19.21
C HIS A 110 -18.07 -8.85 -20.06
N GLU A 111 -18.82 -9.03 -21.15
CA GLU A 111 -18.65 -10.15 -22.08
C GLU A 111 -17.57 -9.90 -23.16
N LYS A 112 -17.14 -8.64 -23.34
CA LYS A 112 -16.22 -8.28 -24.41
C LYS A 112 -14.75 -8.40 -23.95
N PRO A 113 -13.92 -9.18 -24.65
CA PRO A 113 -12.49 -9.33 -24.31
C PRO A 113 -11.74 -7.99 -24.18
N ILE A 114 -12.06 -7.03 -25.07
CA ILE A 114 -11.39 -5.72 -25.09
C ILE A 114 -11.59 -4.95 -23.78
N ALA A 115 -12.71 -5.12 -23.07
CA ALA A 115 -12.95 -4.46 -21.79
C ALA A 115 -12.00 -5.00 -20.70
N SER A 116 -11.84 -6.31 -20.62
CA SER A 116 -10.92 -6.98 -19.72
C SER A 116 -9.45 -6.69 -20.07
N VAL A 117 -9.11 -6.66 -21.36
CA VAL A 117 -7.76 -6.28 -21.83
C VAL A 117 -7.43 -4.86 -21.40
N PHE A 118 -8.31 -3.90 -21.62
CA PHE A 118 -8.10 -2.51 -21.25
C PHE A 118 -7.87 -2.35 -19.74
N TYR A 119 -8.71 -3.01 -18.93
CA TYR A 119 -8.56 -3.03 -17.48
C TYR A 119 -7.20 -3.63 -17.06
N SER A 120 -6.81 -4.78 -17.64
CA SER A 120 -5.53 -5.43 -17.39
C SER A 120 -4.35 -4.54 -17.73
N VAL A 121 -4.38 -3.84 -18.87
CA VAL A 121 -3.30 -2.94 -19.31
C VAL A 121 -3.11 -1.80 -18.31
N VAL A 122 -4.19 -1.16 -17.85
CA VAL A 122 -4.10 -0.06 -16.89
C VAL A 122 -3.53 -0.54 -15.56
N LEU A 123 -4.00 -1.68 -15.02
CA LEU A 123 -3.45 -2.25 -13.79
C LEU A 123 -1.99 -2.70 -13.93
N PHE A 124 -1.62 -3.22 -15.09
CA PHE A 124 -0.23 -3.57 -15.41
C PHE A 124 0.67 -2.33 -15.39
N MET A 125 0.22 -1.22 -15.97
CA MET A 125 0.96 0.05 -15.96
C MET A 125 1.07 0.64 -14.55
N CYS A 126 0.03 0.55 -13.72
CA CYS A 126 0.09 0.91 -12.30
C CYS A 126 1.17 0.08 -11.57
N SER A 127 1.19 -1.24 -11.81
CA SER A 127 2.14 -2.17 -11.17
C SER A 127 3.59 -1.92 -11.59
N ILE A 128 3.83 -1.63 -12.89
CA ILE A 128 5.16 -1.22 -13.38
C ILE A 128 5.60 0.08 -12.74
N SER A 129 4.74 1.10 -12.73
CA SER A 129 5.05 2.42 -12.18
C SER A 129 5.42 2.33 -10.70
N PHE A 130 4.65 1.59 -9.91
CA PHE A 130 4.95 1.36 -8.49
C PHE A 130 6.27 0.59 -8.29
N THR A 131 6.50 -0.45 -9.08
CA THR A 131 7.74 -1.25 -9.02
C THR A 131 8.96 -0.42 -9.42
N TRP A 132 8.83 0.44 -10.41
CA TRP A 132 9.90 1.34 -10.86
C TRP A 132 10.25 2.35 -9.77
N MET A 133 9.27 3.04 -9.20
CA MET A 133 9.45 3.96 -8.09
C MET A 133 10.16 3.28 -6.90
N GLY A 134 9.71 2.09 -6.48
CA GLY A 134 10.33 1.34 -5.40
C GLY A 134 11.75 0.86 -5.71
N SER A 135 12.05 0.53 -6.96
CA SER A 135 13.38 0.12 -7.40
C SER A 135 14.36 1.30 -7.41
N TYR A 136 13.90 2.47 -7.84
CA TYR A 136 14.67 3.70 -7.82
C TYR A 136 15.03 4.12 -6.40
N ALA A 137 14.03 4.18 -5.50
CA ALA A 137 14.24 4.55 -4.10
C ALA A 137 15.28 3.64 -3.40
N ARG A 138 15.22 2.33 -3.68
CA ARG A 138 16.22 1.37 -3.16
C ARG A 138 17.61 1.62 -3.71
N LYS A 139 17.74 1.81 -5.01
CA LYS A 139 19.04 2.08 -5.66
C LYS A 139 19.71 3.33 -5.09
N LYS A 140 18.91 4.30 -4.65
CA LYS A 140 19.38 5.55 -4.05
C LYS A 140 19.58 5.48 -2.51
N GLY A 141 19.19 4.38 -1.85
CA GLY A 141 19.32 4.24 -0.40
C GLY A 141 18.40 5.16 0.40
N PHE A 142 17.21 5.49 -0.12
CA PHE A 142 16.29 6.42 0.52
C PHE A 142 15.50 5.82 1.70
N PHE A 143 15.60 4.52 1.95
CA PHE A 143 14.88 3.86 3.05
C PHE A 143 15.51 4.13 4.41
N THR A 144 14.66 4.23 5.44
CA THR A 144 15.06 4.50 6.84
C THR A 144 15.74 3.29 7.46
N GLU A 145 15.29 2.09 7.13
CA GLU A 145 15.78 0.84 7.68
C GLU A 145 16.36 -0.04 6.57
N LEU A 146 17.36 -0.83 6.93
CA LEU A 146 17.85 -1.90 6.06
C LEU A 146 16.76 -2.98 5.98
N ILE A 147 16.04 -3.00 4.88
CA ILE A 147 15.04 -4.05 4.62
C ILE A 147 15.79 -5.37 4.50
N PRO A 148 15.48 -6.40 5.33
CA PRO A 148 16.14 -7.70 5.25
C PRO A 148 16.09 -8.26 3.82
N ALA A 149 17.17 -8.88 3.38
CA ALA A 149 17.31 -9.40 2.01
C ALA A 149 16.17 -10.36 1.63
N GLU A 150 15.69 -11.16 2.58
CA GLU A 150 14.58 -12.11 2.41
C GLU A 150 13.25 -11.39 2.11
N VAL A 151 12.95 -10.33 2.87
CA VAL A 151 11.73 -9.51 2.67
C VAL A 151 11.79 -8.83 1.31
N HIS A 152 12.97 -8.36 0.92
CA HIS A 152 13.19 -7.76 -0.39
C HIS A 152 12.99 -8.78 -1.52
N ALA A 153 13.58 -9.97 -1.43
CA ALA A 153 13.44 -11.03 -2.43
C ALA A 153 11.97 -11.46 -2.58
N ARG A 154 11.25 -11.63 -1.46
CA ARG A 154 9.82 -11.95 -1.44
C ARG A 154 8.98 -10.88 -2.13
N ASN A 155 9.18 -9.61 -1.81
CA ASN A 155 8.46 -8.50 -2.43
C ASN A 155 8.73 -8.41 -3.93
N LYS A 156 9.99 -8.59 -4.35
CA LYS A 156 10.38 -8.63 -5.76
C LYS A 156 9.74 -9.79 -6.51
N ARG A 157 9.68 -11.00 -5.90
CA ARG A 157 9.00 -12.18 -6.47
C ARG A 157 7.51 -11.93 -6.63
N ARG A 158 6.86 -11.38 -5.61
CA ARG A 158 5.43 -11.05 -5.62
C ARG A 158 5.09 -10.03 -6.71
N ASN A 159 5.88 -8.96 -6.84
CA ASN A 159 5.65 -7.96 -7.87
C ASN A 159 5.84 -8.53 -9.28
N ARG A 160 6.87 -9.36 -9.51
CA ARG A 160 7.05 -10.04 -10.81
C ARG A 160 5.90 -10.99 -11.13
N LEU A 161 5.41 -11.73 -10.13
CA LEU A 161 4.25 -12.60 -10.29
C LEU A 161 3.00 -11.78 -10.65
N GLY A 162 2.75 -10.67 -9.96
CA GLY A 162 1.63 -9.77 -10.28
C GLY A 162 1.69 -9.24 -11.71
N LEU A 163 2.86 -8.80 -12.18
CA LEU A 163 3.06 -8.36 -13.56
C LEU A 163 2.79 -9.48 -14.57
N ALA A 164 3.32 -10.70 -14.31
CA ALA A 164 3.08 -11.84 -15.17
C ALA A 164 1.59 -12.22 -15.23
N LEU A 165 0.89 -12.16 -14.10
CA LEU A 165 -0.54 -12.45 -14.02
C LEU A 165 -1.39 -11.46 -14.84
N TYR A 166 -1.04 -10.17 -14.88
CA TYR A 166 -1.74 -9.21 -15.75
C TYR A 166 -1.51 -9.50 -17.23
N ILE A 167 -0.31 -9.92 -17.65
CA ILE A 167 -0.03 -10.36 -19.03
C ILE A 167 -0.84 -11.62 -19.36
N ILE A 168 -0.91 -12.58 -18.44
CA ILE A 168 -1.71 -13.80 -18.60
C ILE A 168 -3.21 -13.44 -18.68
N ALA A 169 -3.70 -12.49 -17.86
CA ALA A 169 -5.07 -12.02 -17.92
C ALA A 169 -5.42 -11.41 -19.27
N ILE A 170 -4.51 -10.63 -19.89
CA ILE A 170 -4.69 -10.13 -21.26
C ILE A 170 -4.89 -11.27 -22.25
N GLY A 171 -4.04 -12.30 -22.22
CA GLY A 171 -4.16 -13.46 -23.11
C GLY A 171 -5.44 -14.26 -22.87
N LEU A 172 -5.78 -14.55 -21.62
CA LEU A 172 -6.96 -15.30 -21.23
C LEU A 172 -8.28 -14.54 -21.51
N SER A 173 -8.26 -13.23 -21.59
CA SER A 173 -9.42 -12.41 -21.96
C SER A 173 -9.98 -12.80 -23.34
N PHE A 174 -9.12 -13.24 -24.28
CA PHE A 174 -9.53 -13.69 -25.62
C PHE A 174 -10.09 -15.10 -25.64
N ILE A 175 -9.82 -15.92 -24.60
CA ILE A 175 -10.38 -17.27 -24.46
C ILE A 175 -11.71 -17.18 -23.71
N HIS A 176 -11.69 -16.57 -22.53
CA HIS A 176 -12.89 -16.38 -21.70
C HIS A 176 -12.67 -15.25 -20.68
N VAL A 177 -13.52 -14.24 -20.71
CA VAL A 177 -13.37 -13.03 -19.87
C VAL A 177 -13.37 -13.34 -18.37
N TYR A 178 -14.17 -14.33 -17.93
CA TYR A 178 -14.23 -14.72 -16.52
C TYR A 178 -12.92 -15.33 -15.98
N LEU A 179 -12.05 -15.87 -16.85
CA LEU A 179 -10.73 -16.32 -16.45
C LEU A 179 -9.82 -15.13 -16.06
N ALA A 180 -9.93 -14.02 -16.80
CA ALA A 180 -9.21 -12.79 -16.43
C ALA A 180 -9.74 -12.21 -15.11
N PHE A 181 -11.06 -12.25 -14.87
CA PHE A 181 -11.64 -11.88 -13.57
C PHE A 181 -11.10 -12.71 -12.41
N ALA A 182 -11.00 -14.03 -12.58
CA ALA A 182 -10.41 -14.91 -11.57
C ALA A 182 -8.96 -14.51 -11.23
N ILE A 183 -8.18 -14.11 -12.25
CA ILE A 183 -6.82 -13.58 -12.04
C ILE A 183 -6.85 -12.27 -11.22
N PHE A 184 -7.75 -11.35 -11.52
CA PHE A 184 -7.84 -10.09 -10.76
C PHE A 184 -8.16 -10.34 -9.29
N VAL A 185 -9.10 -11.23 -9.00
CA VAL A 185 -9.44 -11.66 -7.63
C VAL A 185 -8.23 -12.33 -6.97
N PHE A 186 -7.53 -13.20 -7.69
CA PHE A 186 -6.33 -13.88 -7.19
C PHE A 186 -5.21 -12.88 -6.87
N VAL A 187 -4.96 -11.91 -7.75
CA VAL A 187 -3.97 -10.85 -7.50
C VAL A 187 -4.35 -10.03 -6.28
N ALA A 188 -5.63 -9.64 -6.14
CA ALA A 188 -6.12 -8.94 -4.96
C ALA A 188 -5.86 -9.75 -3.67
N ALA A 189 -6.23 -11.03 -3.65
CA ALA A 189 -6.01 -11.93 -2.53
C ALA A 189 -4.51 -12.07 -2.20
N MET A 190 -3.66 -12.25 -3.21
CA MET A 190 -2.20 -12.35 -3.06
C MET A 190 -1.57 -11.12 -2.39
N TYR A 191 -2.10 -9.91 -2.65
CA TYR A 191 -1.60 -8.68 -2.03
C TYR A 191 -2.23 -8.40 -0.67
N PHE A 192 -3.44 -8.91 -0.41
CA PHE A 192 -4.17 -8.71 0.85
C PHE A 192 -3.72 -9.68 1.95
N MET A 193 -3.63 -10.98 1.67
CA MET A 193 -3.37 -12.03 2.66
C MET A 193 -2.01 -11.97 3.41
N PRO A 194 -0.86 -11.70 2.77
CA PRO A 194 0.42 -11.77 3.47
C PRO A 194 0.63 -10.71 4.56
N LYS A 195 -0.18 -9.66 4.57
CA LYS A 195 -0.03 -8.56 5.53
C LYS A 195 -0.70 -8.85 6.87
N LEU A 196 -1.77 -9.63 6.89
CA LEU A 196 -2.50 -9.96 8.12
C LEU A 196 -1.69 -10.85 9.08
N GLY A 197 -0.99 -11.88 8.57
CA GLY A 197 -0.27 -12.82 9.43
C GLY A 197 1.11 -12.35 9.93
N LEU A 198 1.79 -11.51 9.13
CA LEU A 198 3.16 -11.08 9.45
C LEU A 198 3.22 -9.81 10.29
N GLN A 199 2.20 -8.94 10.17
CA GLN A 199 2.11 -7.73 10.96
C GLN A 199 1.75 -8.08 12.41
N HIS A 200 0.81 -8.97 12.63
CA HIS A 200 0.42 -9.41 13.97
C HIS A 200 1.58 -10.06 14.73
N LYS A 201 2.36 -10.92 14.09
CA LYS A 201 3.54 -11.55 14.72
C LYS A 201 4.66 -10.56 15.02
N LYS A 202 4.88 -9.55 14.15
CA LYS A 202 5.91 -8.54 14.35
C LYS A 202 5.51 -7.52 15.44
N ASP A 203 4.23 -7.16 15.50
CA ASP A 203 3.71 -6.24 16.52
C ASP A 203 3.73 -6.92 17.90
N GLU A 204 3.48 -8.22 17.98
CA GLU A 204 3.59 -9.04 19.21
C GLU A 204 5.05 -9.19 19.67
N GLU A 205 5.99 -9.48 18.77
CA GLU A 205 7.42 -9.57 19.09
C GLU A 205 8.02 -8.20 19.51
N LEU A 206 7.58 -7.08 18.89
CA LEU A 206 7.98 -5.72 19.26
C LEU A 206 7.45 -5.34 20.64
N SER A 207 6.17 -5.62 20.91
CA SER A 207 5.54 -5.34 22.20
C SER A 207 6.21 -6.11 23.33
N ILE A 208 6.58 -7.38 23.13
CA ILE A 208 7.31 -8.19 24.11
C ILE A 208 8.73 -7.63 24.33
N SER A 209 9.43 -7.24 23.28
CA SER A 209 10.79 -6.68 23.39
C SER A 209 10.82 -5.32 24.10
N GLU A 210 9.80 -4.48 23.88
CA GLU A 210 9.65 -3.19 24.59
C GLU A 210 9.34 -3.39 26.06
N ILE A 211 8.47 -4.34 26.43
CA ILE A 211 8.17 -4.68 27.82
C ILE A 211 9.41 -5.20 28.55
N ILE A 212 10.17 -6.10 27.90
CA ILE A 212 11.41 -6.64 28.49
C ILE A 212 12.46 -5.53 28.66
N ALA A 213 12.59 -4.63 27.69
CA ALA A 213 13.55 -3.52 27.78
C ALA A 213 13.17 -2.54 28.92
N GLU A 214 11.90 -2.26 29.12
CA GLU A 214 11.41 -1.40 30.20
C GLU A 214 11.64 -2.05 31.59
N ASP A 215 11.40 -3.35 31.70
CA ASP A 215 11.62 -4.09 32.96
C ASP A 215 13.12 -4.20 33.28
N LEU A 216 13.99 -4.40 32.29
CA LEU A 216 15.44 -4.40 32.47
C LEU A 216 15.95 -3.02 32.92
N TYR A 217 15.45 -1.93 32.30
CA TYR A 217 15.83 -0.57 32.70
C TYR A 217 15.40 -0.25 34.14
N LYS A 218 14.20 -0.68 34.56
CA LYS A 218 13.74 -0.51 35.96
C LYS A 218 14.60 -1.28 36.95
N MET A 219 14.99 -2.52 36.63
CA MET A 219 15.88 -3.31 37.47
C MET A 219 17.27 -2.70 37.57
N GLU A 220 17.81 -2.17 36.46
CA GLU A 220 19.15 -1.52 36.47
C GLU A 220 19.15 -0.27 37.33
N THR A 221 18.11 0.56 37.25
CA THR A 221 17.93 1.75 38.12
C THR A 221 17.78 1.37 39.60
N GLU A 222 17.03 0.33 39.91
CA GLU A 222 16.83 -0.13 41.30
C GLU A 222 18.12 -0.72 41.92
N ILE A 223 18.94 -1.35 41.08
CA ILE A 223 20.27 -1.86 41.51
C ILE A 223 21.24 -0.69 41.75
N GLU A 224 21.24 0.32 40.85
CA GLU A 224 22.08 1.52 41.02
C GLU A 224 21.75 2.27 42.31
N ASP A 225 20.45 2.48 42.59
CA ASP A 225 19.96 3.12 43.81
C ASP A 225 20.34 2.33 45.05
N ARG A 226 20.22 1.00 45.04
CA ARG A 226 20.68 0.16 46.18
C ARG A 226 22.17 0.18 46.40
N ILE A 227 22.95 0.22 45.33
CA ILE A 227 24.43 0.35 45.42
C ILE A 227 24.79 1.71 46.01
N HIS A 228 24.13 2.78 45.53
CA HIS A 228 24.36 4.13 46.05
C HIS A 228 24.05 4.24 47.54
N ASP A 229 22.90 3.73 47.99
CA ASP A 229 22.48 3.71 49.39
C ASP A 229 23.43 2.86 50.28
N THR A 230 24.00 1.79 49.72
CA THR A 230 24.94 0.91 50.43
C THR A 230 26.31 1.57 50.57
N LEU A 231 26.76 2.33 49.57
CA LEU A 231 28.07 2.98 49.56
C LEU A 231 28.06 4.33 50.30
N HIS A 232 26.89 5.00 50.40
CA HIS A 232 26.74 6.32 51.03
C HIS A 232 25.67 6.37 52.15
N PRO A 233 25.77 5.53 53.19
CA PRO A 233 24.71 5.36 54.21
C PRO A 233 24.43 6.59 55.08
N ASN A 234 25.21 7.70 54.96
CA ASN A 234 25.10 8.88 55.79
C ASN A 234 24.76 10.22 55.07
N GLU A 235 24.56 10.23 53.77
CA GLU A 235 24.26 11.49 53.06
C GLU A 235 22.82 11.99 53.21
N GLY A 236 21.88 11.15 53.70
CA GLY A 236 20.45 11.51 53.87
C GLY A 236 20.08 12.08 55.26
N LYS A 237 21.01 12.20 56.20
CA LYS A 237 20.71 12.58 57.62
C LYS A 237 21.10 13.99 58.03
N THR A 238 21.57 14.86 57.15
CA THR A 238 21.97 16.24 57.50
C THR A 238 21.11 17.26 56.74
N LYS A 239 19.82 17.30 57.04
CA LYS A 239 18.99 18.52 56.82
C LYS A 239 17.67 18.43 57.58
N THR A 240 17.73 18.55 58.93
CA THR A 240 16.66 19.05 59.78
C THR A 240 17.31 19.46 61.12
N ASP A 241 17.74 20.71 61.21
CA ASP A 241 17.71 21.55 62.41
C ASP A 241 17.64 23.01 61.96
#